data_53bc16f234ff778f91170b18cdf18b5d
#
_entry.id   53bc16f234ff778f91170b18cdf18b5d
#
_cell.length_a   1.000
_cell.length_b   1.000
_cell.length_c   1.000
_cell.angle_alpha   90.00
_cell.angle_beta   90.00
_cell.angle_gamma   90.00
#
_symmetry.space_group_name_H-M   'P 1'
#
loop_
_entity.id
_entity.type
_entity.pdbx_description
1 polymer ?
#
loop_
_entity_poly.entity_id
_entity_poly.type
_entity_poly.pdbx_seq_one_letter_code
_entity_poly.pdbx_strand_id
1 'polypeptide(L)'
;MSALSDAIAQSQPGVPVKLPKTLATVAGQLGLALLSLLLAVPAPADPATSPASQPAQSIVVGVPAANATTGTLTAFQRVGQQWKVILGPTPAKVGELGVGTPADGVHRTPVGTFTFDQAFGRQPNPGTKMPYFQATDQDWWDEDAGSPTYNTHVRRSGSPSSIAENLHDSGPVYDYAVNIAVNPQRIPGQVAGIFLHVTDGNPTWGCVAIGRDEMRSVLNWLDPSASPQITIGIGTPSLAPSGS
;
A
#
# COMPACT_ATOMS: atom_id res chain seq x y z
N MET A 1 49.36 -19.57 23.51
CA MET A 1 50.44 -18.88 22.80
C MET A 1 49.74 -17.83 21.98
N SER A 2 49.56 -16.62 22.51
CA SER A 2 50.41 -15.43 22.33
C SER A 2 50.16 -14.78 20.96
N ALA A 3 49.82 -13.54 20.73
CA ALA A 3 49.80 -12.29 21.50
C ALA A 3 48.81 -11.34 20.74
N LEU A 4 47.96 -10.58 21.33
CA LEU A 4 48.11 -9.21 21.85
C LEU A 4 48.92 -8.24 20.97
N SER A 5 48.24 -7.20 20.45
CA SER A 5 48.77 -5.86 20.66
C SER A 5 47.75 -4.78 20.31
N ASP A 6 47.54 -3.96 21.28
CA ASP A 6 46.90 -2.67 21.39
C ASP A 6 47.49 -1.62 20.42
N ALA A 7 46.69 -0.66 20.01
CA ALA A 7 47.15 0.68 19.71
C ALA A 7 46.10 1.72 20.18
N ILE A 8 46.50 2.38 21.21
CA ILE A 8 45.86 3.42 21.98
C ILE A 8 45.76 4.73 21.17
N ALA A 9 44.70 5.45 21.46
CA ALA A 9 44.39 6.83 21.11
C ALA A 9 45.53 7.83 21.35
N GLN A 10 45.59 8.88 20.54
CA GLN A 10 46.11 10.18 20.93
C GLN A 10 45.24 11.31 20.39
N SER A 11 44.60 11.97 21.32
CA SER A 11 44.02 13.31 21.22
C SER A 11 45.12 14.37 21.24
N GLN A 12 45.00 15.37 20.37
CA GLN A 12 45.82 16.60 20.46
C GLN A 12 44.87 17.82 20.56
N PRO A 13 45.27 18.84 21.37
CA PRO A 13 44.38 19.93 21.77
C PRO A 13 44.47 21.17 20.88
N GLY A 14 43.43 22.01 21.00
CA GLY A 14 43.13 23.18 20.24
C GLY A 14 44.15 24.31 20.17
N VAL A 15 43.98 25.12 19.12
CA VAL A 15 44.63 26.41 18.94
C VAL A 15 43.53 27.47 18.82
N PRO A 16 43.55 28.56 19.59
CA PRO A 16 42.59 29.65 19.50
C PRO A 16 43.01 30.67 18.45
N VAL A 17 42.09 30.98 17.52
CA VAL A 17 42.27 32.09 16.55
C VAL A 17 41.72 33.37 17.16
N LYS A 18 42.59 34.36 17.32
CA LYS A 18 42.29 35.73 17.74
C LYS A 18 41.54 36.51 16.65
N LEU A 19 40.50 37.23 17.03
CA LEU A 19 39.90 38.33 16.28
C LEU A 19 40.75 39.62 16.43
N PRO A 20 40.93 40.41 15.39
CA PRO A 20 41.38 41.81 15.53
C PRO A 20 40.14 42.75 15.65
N LYS A 21 40.26 43.63 16.65
CA LYS A 21 39.40 44.86 16.80
C LYS A 21 40.02 45.97 15.95
N THR A 22 39.26 46.64 15.15
CA THR A 22 39.57 48.01 14.67
C THR A 22 38.30 48.79 14.53
N LEU A 23 38.21 49.71 15.30
CA LEU A 23 38.05 51.16 15.34
C LEU A 23 37.02 51.75 14.40
N ALA A 24 36.11 52.49 15.04
CA ALA A 24 35.15 53.39 14.49
C ALA A 24 35.79 54.66 13.83
N THR A 25 35.23 55.06 12.72
CA THR A 25 35.37 56.45 12.29
C THR A 25 33.99 56.94 11.80
N VAL A 26 33.55 58.01 12.49
CA VAL A 26 32.36 58.75 12.14
C VAL A 26 32.71 59.74 11.03
N ALA A 27 31.97 59.75 9.95
CA ALA A 27 31.86 60.91 9.04
C ALA A 27 30.45 60.91 8.46
N GLY A 28 29.70 61.93 8.83
CA GLY A 28 28.39 62.21 8.31
C GLY A 28 28.47 62.81 6.91
N GLN A 29 27.46 62.54 6.10
CA GLN A 29 26.99 63.45 5.06
C GLN A 29 25.56 63.12 4.60
N LEU A 30 24.80 64.14 4.58
CA LEU A 30 23.50 64.43 3.95
C LEU A 30 23.01 63.49 2.81
N GLY A 31 21.81 63.08 2.97
CA GLY A 31 20.66 63.29 2.08
C GLY A 31 20.72 62.70 0.68
N LEU A 32 19.90 61.74 0.46
CA LEU A 32 18.90 61.68 -0.62
C LEU A 32 17.95 60.51 -0.33
N ALA A 33 16.72 60.85 0.06
CA ALA A 33 15.67 59.84 0.18
C ALA A 33 15.24 59.41 -1.22
N LEU A 34 15.80 58.34 -1.71
CA LEU A 34 15.25 57.57 -2.84
C LEU A 34 14.19 56.64 -2.30
N LEU A 35 12.94 57.04 -2.51
CA LEU A 35 11.75 56.23 -2.24
C LEU A 35 11.76 55.05 -3.26
N SER A 36 12.41 53.93 -2.88
CA SER A 36 12.35 52.69 -3.63
C SER A 36 10.97 52.05 -3.43
N LEU A 37 10.10 52.23 -4.41
CA LEU A 37 8.84 51.50 -4.51
C LEU A 37 9.16 50.02 -4.77
N LEU A 38 9.28 49.23 -3.74
CA LEU A 38 9.35 47.77 -3.82
C LEU A 38 7.99 47.26 -4.32
N LEU A 39 7.89 47.04 -5.61
CA LEU A 39 6.83 46.22 -6.19
C LEU A 39 6.98 44.82 -5.58
N ALA A 40 6.14 44.46 -4.62
CA ALA A 40 6.03 43.10 -4.12
C ALA A 40 5.55 42.21 -5.28
N VAL A 41 6.46 41.43 -5.85
CA VAL A 41 6.11 40.33 -6.75
C VAL A 41 5.35 39.32 -5.90
N PRO A 42 4.11 38.95 -6.22
CA PRO A 42 3.41 37.89 -5.50
C PRO A 42 4.21 36.59 -5.65
N ALA A 43 4.53 35.95 -4.54
CA ALA A 43 5.11 34.63 -4.54
C ALA A 43 4.24 33.68 -5.40
N PRO A 44 4.84 32.79 -6.20
CA PRO A 44 4.06 31.78 -6.90
C PRO A 44 3.26 31.00 -5.84
N ALA A 45 1.93 30.93 -6.05
CA ALA A 45 1.08 30.13 -5.20
C ALA A 45 1.59 28.68 -5.27
N ASP A 46 1.87 28.07 -4.11
CA ASP A 46 2.17 26.64 -4.03
C ASP A 46 1.07 25.88 -4.78
N PRO A 47 1.42 24.86 -5.59
CA PRO A 47 0.41 24.04 -6.23
C PRO A 47 -0.46 23.46 -5.11
N ALA A 48 -1.71 23.92 -5.02
CA ALA A 48 -2.67 23.43 -4.06
C ALA A 48 -2.73 21.92 -4.21
N THR A 49 -2.21 21.20 -3.22
CA THR A 49 -2.37 19.75 -3.12
C THR A 49 -3.87 19.51 -3.11
N SER A 50 -4.42 19.02 -4.22
CA SER A 50 -5.83 18.68 -4.29
C SER A 50 -6.13 17.73 -3.12
N PRO A 51 -7.14 18.00 -2.30
CA PRO A 51 -7.46 17.11 -1.19
C PRO A 51 -7.69 15.72 -1.78
N ALA A 52 -6.99 14.72 -1.22
CA ALA A 52 -7.17 13.33 -1.64
C ALA A 52 -8.67 13.03 -1.61
N SER A 53 -9.21 12.55 -2.74
CA SER A 53 -10.65 12.28 -2.82
C SER A 53 -11.00 11.27 -1.74
N GLN A 54 -11.98 11.60 -0.90
CA GLN A 54 -12.42 10.69 0.14
C GLN A 54 -12.97 9.40 -0.49
N PRO A 55 -12.68 8.22 0.09
CA PRO A 55 -13.15 6.96 -0.47
C PRO A 55 -14.68 6.95 -0.56
N ALA A 56 -15.18 6.55 -1.71
CA ALA A 56 -16.61 6.37 -1.95
C ALA A 56 -17.00 4.90 -2.06
N GLN A 57 -16.03 4.00 -2.13
CA GLN A 57 -16.18 2.54 -2.07
C GLN A 57 -15.32 1.97 -0.95
N SER A 58 -15.91 1.15 -0.09
CA SER A 58 -15.20 0.52 1.01
C SER A 58 -15.64 -0.93 1.17
N ILE A 59 -14.66 -1.82 1.30
CA ILE A 59 -14.86 -3.21 1.70
C ILE A 59 -14.39 -3.34 3.15
N VAL A 60 -15.17 -4.04 3.97
CA VAL A 60 -14.80 -4.37 5.35
C VAL A 60 -14.75 -5.88 5.49
N VAL A 61 -13.63 -6.39 5.98
CA VAL A 61 -13.43 -7.81 6.32
C VAL A 61 -13.23 -7.91 7.83
N GLY A 62 -14.20 -8.53 8.51
CA GLY A 62 -14.17 -8.75 9.95
C GLY A 62 -13.98 -10.21 10.30
N VAL A 63 -13.05 -10.50 11.19
CA VAL A 63 -12.83 -11.85 11.74
C VAL A 63 -13.10 -11.87 13.25
N PRO A 64 -13.62 -12.97 13.83
CA PRO A 64 -13.99 -12.99 15.25
C PRO A 64 -12.79 -12.94 16.20
N ALA A 65 -11.61 -13.40 15.77
CA ALA A 65 -10.37 -13.40 16.56
C ALA A 65 -9.15 -13.37 15.66
N ALA A 66 -7.98 -13.00 16.19
CA ALA A 66 -6.74 -12.89 15.42
C ALA A 66 -6.29 -14.20 14.74
N ASN A 67 -6.59 -15.33 15.35
CA ASN A 67 -6.27 -16.67 14.81
C ASN A 67 -7.42 -17.30 14.00
N ALA A 68 -8.53 -16.59 13.78
CA ALA A 68 -9.64 -17.10 12.99
C ALA A 68 -9.26 -17.11 11.50
N THR A 69 -9.59 -18.20 10.82
CA THR A 69 -9.35 -18.40 9.38
C THR A 69 -10.58 -18.08 8.53
N THR A 70 -11.67 -17.69 9.19
CA THR A 70 -12.94 -17.31 8.58
C THR A 70 -13.44 -16.00 9.14
N GLY A 71 -14.14 -15.25 8.32
CA GLY A 71 -14.77 -13.99 8.69
C GLY A 71 -15.92 -13.66 7.75
N THR A 72 -16.26 -12.40 7.70
CA THR A 72 -17.30 -11.86 6.80
C THR A 72 -16.74 -10.68 6.02
N LEU A 73 -17.15 -10.57 4.76
CA LEU A 73 -16.90 -9.41 3.91
C LEU A 73 -18.20 -8.67 3.66
N THR A 74 -18.17 -7.35 3.79
CA THR A 74 -19.27 -6.46 3.40
C THR A 74 -18.72 -5.32 2.56
N ALA A 75 -19.36 -5.03 1.43
CA ALA A 75 -19.00 -3.92 0.56
C ALA A 75 -20.02 -2.78 0.70
N PHE A 76 -19.51 -1.55 0.72
CA PHE A 76 -20.27 -0.34 0.97
C PHE A 76 -19.99 0.72 -0.10
N GLN A 77 -21.05 1.39 -0.54
CA GLN A 77 -21.00 2.57 -1.40
C GLN A 77 -21.39 3.79 -0.59
N ARG A 78 -20.58 4.86 -0.65
CA ARG A 78 -20.97 6.16 -0.11
C ARG A 78 -21.93 6.87 -1.05
N VAL A 79 -23.07 7.28 -0.50
CA VAL A 79 -24.09 8.08 -1.21
C VAL A 79 -24.36 9.33 -0.36
N GLY A 80 -23.87 10.47 -0.81
CA GLY A 80 -23.78 11.67 0.03
C GLY A 80 -22.85 11.43 1.22
N GLN A 81 -23.36 11.59 2.44
CA GLN A 81 -22.60 11.36 3.69
C GLN A 81 -22.87 9.98 4.33
N GLN A 82 -23.65 9.13 3.68
CA GLN A 82 -24.05 7.84 4.23
C GLN A 82 -23.41 6.67 3.48
N TRP A 83 -23.01 5.64 4.22
CA TRP A 83 -22.61 4.37 3.66
C TRP A 83 -23.81 3.44 3.48
N LYS A 84 -23.97 2.86 2.31
CA LYS A 84 -24.98 1.87 1.98
C LYS A 84 -24.31 0.54 1.65
N VAL A 85 -24.82 -0.54 2.24
CA VAL A 85 -24.41 -1.91 1.87
C VAL A 85 -24.84 -2.19 0.44
N ILE A 86 -23.93 -2.69 -0.37
CA ILE A 86 -24.20 -3.12 -1.76
C ILE A 86 -23.96 -4.61 -1.95
N LEU A 87 -23.16 -5.25 -1.10
CA LEU A 87 -22.91 -6.68 -1.10
C LEU A 87 -22.57 -7.15 0.31
N GLY A 88 -23.05 -8.32 0.68
CA GLY A 88 -22.76 -8.97 1.95
C GLY A 88 -23.77 -8.62 3.07
N PRO A 89 -23.45 -9.03 4.33
CA PRO A 89 -22.26 -9.79 4.69
C PRO A 89 -22.21 -11.16 4.00
N THR A 90 -21.05 -11.51 3.45
CA THR A 90 -20.80 -12.81 2.83
C THR A 90 -19.64 -13.53 3.55
N PRO A 91 -19.61 -14.87 3.62
CA PRO A 91 -18.48 -15.61 4.18
C PRO A 91 -17.18 -15.26 3.47
N ALA A 92 -16.11 -15.09 4.25
CA ALA A 92 -14.76 -14.87 3.74
C ALA A 92 -13.77 -15.83 4.39
N LYS A 93 -12.77 -16.27 3.63
CA LYS A 93 -11.59 -16.98 4.13
C LYS A 93 -10.43 -16.01 4.20
N VAL A 94 -9.59 -16.20 5.20
CA VAL A 94 -8.36 -15.44 5.43
C VAL A 94 -7.19 -16.39 5.67
N GLY A 95 -6.03 -15.87 5.97
CA GLY A 95 -4.81 -16.64 6.16
C GLY A 95 -4.95 -17.82 7.12
N GLU A 96 -4.25 -18.91 6.87
CA GLU A 96 -4.28 -20.11 7.73
C GLU A 96 -3.76 -19.84 9.16
N LEU A 97 -2.97 -18.78 9.33
CA LEU A 97 -2.53 -18.26 10.63
C LEU A 97 -3.40 -17.08 11.12
N GLY A 98 -4.57 -16.88 10.50
CA GLY A 98 -5.50 -15.80 10.84
C GLY A 98 -5.07 -14.43 10.27
N VAL A 99 -5.30 -13.36 11.05
CA VAL A 99 -4.99 -11.98 10.65
C VAL A 99 -3.94 -11.34 11.56
N GLY A 100 -3.18 -10.35 11.05
CA GLY A 100 -2.17 -9.64 11.86
C GLY A 100 -1.14 -8.88 11.04
N THR A 101 0.07 -8.75 11.59
CA THR A 101 1.17 -8.06 10.91
C THR A 101 1.63 -8.85 9.69
N PRO A 102 1.74 -8.22 8.51
CA PRO A 102 2.25 -8.89 7.32
C PRO A 102 3.75 -9.16 7.40
N ALA A 103 4.20 -10.27 6.79
CA ALA A 103 5.61 -10.57 6.56
C ALA A 103 5.73 -11.63 5.45
N ASP A 104 6.84 -11.63 4.72
CA ASP A 104 7.11 -12.65 3.70
C ASP A 104 7.14 -14.05 4.34
N GLY A 105 6.54 -15.03 3.63
CA GLY A 105 6.48 -16.42 4.09
C GLY A 105 5.61 -16.66 5.34
N VAL A 106 4.86 -15.66 5.80
CA VAL A 106 3.91 -15.80 6.91
C VAL A 106 2.49 -15.78 6.37
N HIS A 107 1.80 -16.92 6.42
CA HIS A 107 0.45 -17.11 5.87
C HIS A 107 -0.64 -16.45 6.75
N ARG A 108 -0.51 -15.13 6.95
CA ARG A 108 -1.41 -14.31 7.75
C ARG A 108 -1.94 -13.14 6.94
N THR A 109 -3.26 -12.96 6.97
CA THR A 109 -3.87 -11.82 6.28
C THR A 109 -3.55 -10.51 7.01
N PRO A 110 -3.01 -9.50 6.31
CA PRO A 110 -2.67 -8.21 6.90
C PRO A 110 -3.87 -7.48 7.52
N VAL A 111 -3.70 -6.95 8.73
CA VAL A 111 -4.66 -6.05 9.37
C VAL A 111 -4.35 -4.61 8.98
N GLY A 112 -5.36 -3.85 8.59
CA GLY A 112 -5.22 -2.45 8.21
C GLY A 112 -6.23 -2.01 7.16
N THR A 113 -6.01 -0.82 6.63
CA THR A 113 -6.78 -0.27 5.50
C THR A 113 -5.85 -0.10 4.31
N PHE A 114 -6.24 -0.66 3.17
CA PHE A 114 -5.44 -0.73 1.96
C PHE A 114 -6.27 -0.28 0.75
N THR A 115 -5.59 0.14 -0.32
CA THR A 115 -6.20 0.41 -1.62
C THR A 115 -6.13 -0.83 -2.51
N PHE A 116 -6.73 -0.72 -3.68
CA PHE A 116 -6.57 -1.68 -4.78
C PHE A 116 -5.85 -1.00 -5.94
N ASP A 117 -5.04 -1.75 -6.70
CA ASP A 117 -4.33 -1.19 -7.85
C ASP A 117 -4.65 -1.89 -9.17
N GLN A 118 -4.65 -3.22 -9.23
CA GLN A 118 -4.82 -4.00 -10.45
C GLN A 118 -5.71 -5.22 -10.22
N ALA A 119 -6.67 -5.43 -11.11
CA ALA A 119 -7.46 -6.65 -11.14
C ALA A 119 -6.96 -7.60 -12.23
N PHE A 120 -7.21 -8.88 -12.05
CA PHE A 120 -6.87 -9.91 -13.01
C PHE A 120 -7.80 -11.11 -12.88
N GLY A 121 -7.69 -12.05 -13.82
CA GLY A 121 -8.38 -13.33 -13.70
C GLY A 121 -8.13 -14.25 -14.87
N ARG A 122 -8.38 -15.53 -14.67
CA ARG A 122 -8.37 -16.55 -15.74
C ARG A 122 -9.53 -16.34 -16.72
N GLN A 123 -10.61 -15.73 -16.24
CA GLN A 123 -11.80 -15.40 -17.03
C GLN A 123 -11.62 -14.04 -17.73
N PRO A 124 -12.38 -13.78 -18.79
CA PRO A 124 -12.47 -12.43 -19.36
C PRO A 124 -12.92 -11.40 -18.34
N ASN A 125 -12.56 -10.13 -18.58
CA ASN A 125 -13.01 -9.01 -17.74
C ASN A 125 -14.53 -9.05 -17.51
N PRO A 126 -14.98 -9.17 -16.25
CA PRO A 126 -16.40 -9.25 -15.93
C PRO A 126 -17.15 -7.92 -16.07
N GLY A 127 -16.48 -6.85 -16.48
CA GLY A 127 -17.00 -5.47 -16.57
C GLY A 127 -16.42 -4.52 -15.54
N THR A 128 -15.30 -4.88 -14.87
CA THR A 128 -14.63 -3.99 -13.92
C THR A 128 -14.04 -2.78 -14.62
N LYS A 129 -14.05 -1.63 -13.94
CA LYS A 129 -13.36 -0.41 -14.33
C LYS A 129 -11.91 -0.36 -13.82
N MET A 130 -11.52 -1.30 -12.94
CA MET A 130 -10.13 -1.45 -12.53
C MET A 130 -9.27 -1.81 -13.75
N PRO A 131 -7.98 -1.41 -13.78
CA PRO A 131 -7.03 -1.99 -14.72
C PRO A 131 -7.13 -3.52 -14.63
N TYR A 132 -7.35 -4.21 -15.75
CA TYR A 132 -7.58 -5.64 -15.78
C TYR A 132 -6.74 -6.33 -16.84
N PHE A 133 -6.12 -7.45 -16.49
CA PHE A 133 -5.54 -8.37 -17.47
C PHE A 133 -6.14 -9.78 -17.30
N GLN A 134 -6.31 -10.49 -18.43
CA GLN A 134 -6.66 -11.90 -18.39
C GLN A 134 -5.37 -12.71 -18.23
N ALA A 135 -5.28 -13.48 -17.15
CA ALA A 135 -4.12 -14.29 -16.84
C ALA A 135 -4.00 -15.48 -17.78
N THR A 136 -2.79 -15.72 -18.23
CA THR A 136 -2.35 -16.88 -19.03
C THR A 136 -1.21 -17.60 -18.30
N ASP A 137 -0.73 -18.71 -18.83
CA ASP A 137 0.44 -19.46 -18.35
C ASP A 137 1.75 -18.63 -18.30
N GLN A 138 1.76 -17.43 -18.90
CA GLN A 138 2.89 -16.50 -18.89
C GLN A 138 2.77 -15.41 -17.82
N ASP A 139 1.70 -15.37 -17.05
CA ASP A 139 1.44 -14.32 -16.07
C ASP A 139 1.77 -14.81 -14.66
N TRP A 140 2.74 -14.13 -14.03
CA TRP A 140 3.33 -14.48 -12.75
C TRP A 140 3.20 -13.33 -11.77
N TRP A 141 3.04 -13.63 -10.48
CA TRP A 141 3.32 -12.68 -9.42
C TRP A 141 4.64 -13.06 -8.75
N ASP A 142 5.61 -12.16 -8.74
CA ASP A 142 6.92 -12.45 -8.18
C ASP A 142 6.95 -12.14 -6.69
N GLU A 143 7.14 -13.16 -5.87
CA GLU A 143 7.14 -13.08 -4.41
C GLU A 143 8.55 -13.21 -3.80
N ASP A 144 9.59 -13.33 -4.64
CA ASP A 144 10.96 -13.46 -4.18
C ASP A 144 11.51 -12.11 -3.72
N ALA A 145 11.71 -11.94 -2.41
CA ALA A 145 12.27 -10.72 -1.80
C ALA A 145 13.68 -10.35 -2.32
N GLY A 146 14.39 -11.28 -2.94
CA GLY A 146 15.67 -11.05 -3.61
C GLY A 146 15.54 -10.64 -5.07
N SER A 147 14.34 -10.68 -5.64
CA SER A 147 14.12 -10.37 -7.05
C SER A 147 13.94 -8.87 -7.29
N PRO A 148 14.45 -8.33 -8.41
CA PRO A 148 14.21 -6.94 -8.80
C PRO A 148 12.72 -6.67 -9.16
N THR A 149 11.93 -7.73 -9.39
CA THR A 149 10.50 -7.68 -9.67
C THR A 149 9.63 -8.11 -8.50
N TYR A 150 10.20 -8.14 -7.28
CA TYR A 150 9.47 -8.47 -6.05
C TYR A 150 8.16 -7.70 -5.93
N ASN A 151 7.10 -8.43 -5.56
CA ASN A 151 5.73 -7.95 -5.39
C ASN A 151 5.19 -7.22 -6.63
N THR A 152 5.40 -7.81 -7.82
CA THR A 152 4.85 -7.31 -9.08
C THR A 152 4.33 -8.41 -9.98
N HIS A 153 3.40 -8.04 -10.85
CA HIS A 153 3.02 -8.85 -12.00
C HIS A 153 4.14 -8.84 -13.03
N VAL A 154 4.53 -10.03 -13.50
CA VAL A 154 5.55 -10.24 -14.56
C VAL A 154 4.96 -11.13 -15.64
N ARG A 155 5.05 -10.70 -16.91
CA ARG A 155 4.63 -11.49 -18.06
C ARG A 155 5.83 -12.03 -18.82
N ARG A 156 6.02 -13.36 -18.77
CA ARG A 156 7.10 -14.08 -19.44
C ARG A 156 6.83 -15.59 -19.53
N SER A 157 7.52 -16.26 -20.46
CA SER A 157 7.53 -17.72 -20.52
C SER A 157 8.42 -18.29 -19.42
N GLY A 158 7.85 -18.81 -18.36
CA GLY A 158 8.54 -19.41 -17.22
C GLY A 158 8.72 -18.43 -16.04
N SER A 159 9.00 -19.01 -14.87
CA SER A 159 9.03 -18.26 -13.61
C SER A 159 10.08 -17.15 -13.61
N PRO A 160 9.76 -15.94 -13.11
CA PRO A 160 10.73 -14.87 -12.94
C PRO A 160 11.72 -15.12 -11.80
N SER A 161 11.35 -15.92 -10.79
CA SER A 161 12.15 -16.20 -9.60
C SER A 161 11.85 -17.59 -9.04
N SER A 162 12.49 -17.92 -7.90
CA SER A 162 12.31 -19.24 -7.24
C SER A 162 10.98 -19.39 -6.50
N ILE A 163 10.31 -18.28 -6.18
CA ILE A 163 9.06 -18.21 -5.38
C ILE A 163 7.98 -17.37 -6.07
N ALA A 164 7.93 -17.38 -7.39
CA ALA A 164 6.86 -16.70 -8.12
C ALA A 164 5.64 -17.61 -8.29
N GLU A 165 4.46 -17.05 -8.12
CA GLU A 165 3.18 -17.70 -8.32
C GLU A 165 2.70 -17.54 -9.77
N ASN A 166 2.34 -18.63 -10.45
CA ASN A 166 1.68 -18.57 -11.75
C ASN A 166 0.18 -18.26 -11.57
N LEU A 167 -0.27 -17.13 -12.05
CA LEU A 167 -1.63 -16.62 -11.82
C LEU A 167 -2.71 -17.39 -12.59
N HIS A 168 -2.34 -18.14 -13.62
CA HIS A 168 -3.24 -19.01 -14.36
C HIS A 168 -3.28 -20.42 -13.78
N ASP A 169 -2.10 -20.99 -13.49
CA ASP A 169 -1.97 -22.40 -13.09
C ASP A 169 -2.36 -22.63 -11.63
N SER A 170 -2.43 -21.58 -10.80
CA SER A 170 -3.03 -21.63 -9.46
C SER A 170 -4.52 -22.00 -9.48
N GLY A 171 -5.14 -22.01 -10.66
CA GLY A 171 -6.45 -22.60 -10.89
C GLY A 171 -7.64 -21.69 -10.60
N PRO A 172 -8.84 -22.25 -10.32
CA PRO A 172 -10.09 -21.50 -10.23
C PRO A 172 -10.12 -20.42 -9.16
N VAL A 173 -9.22 -20.46 -8.17
CA VAL A 173 -9.09 -19.40 -7.14
C VAL A 173 -8.79 -18.05 -7.78
N TYR A 174 -8.15 -18.04 -8.94
CA TYR A 174 -7.88 -16.82 -9.70
C TYR A 174 -8.76 -16.66 -10.94
N ASP A 175 -9.98 -17.27 -10.96
CA ASP A 175 -10.95 -16.93 -12.01
C ASP A 175 -11.26 -15.43 -12.02
N TYR A 176 -11.27 -14.81 -10.83
CA TYR A 176 -11.42 -13.37 -10.60
C TYR A 176 -10.61 -12.96 -9.39
N ALA A 177 -9.78 -11.94 -9.51
CA ALA A 177 -8.97 -11.43 -8.42
C ALA A 177 -8.68 -9.93 -8.56
N VAL A 178 -8.34 -9.29 -7.45
CA VAL A 178 -7.81 -7.92 -7.40
C VAL A 178 -6.70 -7.83 -6.36
N ASN A 179 -5.60 -7.16 -6.70
CA ASN A 179 -4.50 -6.94 -5.77
C ASN A 179 -4.89 -5.95 -4.68
N ILE A 180 -4.69 -6.36 -3.44
CA ILE A 180 -4.76 -5.49 -2.26
C ILE A 180 -3.36 -4.90 -2.06
N ALA A 181 -3.22 -3.58 -2.24
CA ALA A 181 -1.94 -2.89 -2.20
C ALA A 181 -1.39 -2.77 -0.77
N VAL A 182 -1.05 -3.90 -0.14
CA VAL A 182 -0.50 -3.96 1.23
C VAL A 182 0.92 -3.42 1.29
N ASN A 183 1.74 -3.77 0.30
CA ASN A 183 3.15 -3.35 0.18
C ASN A 183 3.40 -2.66 -1.17
N PRO A 184 2.81 -1.48 -1.43
CA PRO A 184 2.92 -0.81 -2.72
C PRO A 184 4.34 -0.28 -2.98
N GLN A 185 5.17 -0.09 -1.93
CA GLN A 185 6.57 0.30 -2.04
C GLN A 185 7.48 -0.88 -2.35
N ARG A 186 6.96 -2.11 -2.34
CA ARG A 186 7.72 -3.34 -2.64
C ARG A 186 8.92 -3.54 -1.73
N ILE A 187 8.74 -3.27 -0.45
CA ILE A 187 9.80 -3.42 0.56
C ILE A 187 9.92 -4.90 0.92
N PRO A 188 11.07 -5.56 0.67
CA PRO A 188 11.30 -6.94 1.07
C PRO A 188 11.04 -7.16 2.55
N GLY A 189 10.41 -8.27 2.91
CA GLY A 189 10.04 -8.60 4.29
C GLY A 189 8.64 -8.12 4.71
N GLN A 190 7.96 -7.31 3.89
CA GLN A 190 6.63 -6.77 4.23
C GLN A 190 5.45 -7.52 3.62
N VAL A 191 5.65 -8.57 2.91
CA VAL A 191 4.71 -9.42 2.17
C VAL A 191 4.50 -9.03 0.70
N ALA A 192 4.38 -10.07 -0.13
CA ALA A 192 4.00 -9.97 -1.54
C ALA A 192 2.69 -10.73 -1.79
N GLY A 193 2.03 -10.46 -2.93
CA GLY A 193 0.94 -11.28 -3.45
C GLY A 193 -0.30 -11.36 -2.56
N ILE A 194 -0.78 -10.26 -2.00
CA ILE A 194 -2.02 -10.23 -1.22
C ILE A 194 -3.20 -9.82 -2.09
N PHE A 195 -4.12 -10.75 -2.33
CA PHE A 195 -5.27 -10.58 -3.22
C PHE A 195 -6.60 -10.74 -2.50
N LEU A 196 -7.65 -10.14 -3.06
CA LEU A 196 -9.02 -10.55 -2.88
C LEU A 196 -9.39 -11.43 -4.08
N HIS A 197 -9.77 -12.70 -3.85
CA HIS A 197 -9.98 -13.70 -4.91
C HIS A 197 -11.11 -14.69 -4.63
N VAL A 198 -11.33 -15.66 -5.51
CA VAL A 198 -12.35 -16.72 -5.37
C VAL A 198 -11.88 -17.77 -4.36
N THR A 199 -12.76 -18.16 -3.44
CA THR A 199 -12.47 -19.21 -2.46
C THR A 199 -12.56 -20.62 -3.05
N ASP A 200 -11.71 -21.53 -2.61
CA ASP A 200 -11.82 -22.99 -2.76
C ASP A 200 -12.39 -23.67 -1.51
N GLY A 201 -12.78 -22.88 -0.49
CA GLY A 201 -13.29 -23.35 0.79
C GLY A 201 -12.23 -23.49 1.90
N ASN A 202 -10.95 -23.44 1.57
CA ASN A 202 -9.83 -23.53 2.51
C ASN A 202 -9.37 -22.14 3.00
N PRO A 203 -8.64 -22.06 4.13
CA PRO A 203 -7.86 -20.89 4.49
C PRO A 203 -6.82 -20.55 3.43
N THR A 204 -6.44 -19.27 3.32
CA THR A 204 -5.48 -18.78 2.34
C THR A 204 -4.05 -18.72 2.88
N TRP A 205 -3.10 -18.34 2.04
CA TRP A 205 -1.72 -18.03 2.47
C TRP A 205 -1.50 -16.55 2.80
N GLY A 206 -2.58 -15.82 3.04
CA GLY A 206 -2.54 -14.40 3.41
C GLY A 206 -3.57 -13.55 2.68
N CYS A 207 -4.10 -14.04 1.58
CA CYS A 207 -5.16 -13.40 0.82
C CYS A 207 -6.51 -13.36 1.56
N VAL A 208 -7.47 -12.65 0.99
CA VAL A 208 -8.89 -12.74 1.35
C VAL A 208 -9.62 -13.45 0.22
N ALA A 209 -10.44 -14.47 0.52
CA ALA A 209 -11.17 -15.21 -0.50
C ALA A 209 -12.67 -15.28 -0.18
N ILE A 210 -13.51 -15.08 -1.21
CA ILE A 210 -14.98 -15.08 -1.15
C ILE A 210 -15.59 -15.93 -2.26
N GLY A 211 -16.88 -16.15 -2.24
CA GLY A 211 -17.58 -16.88 -3.29
C GLY A 211 -17.36 -16.27 -4.69
N ARG A 212 -17.43 -17.13 -5.71
CA ARG A 212 -17.10 -16.74 -7.10
C ARG A 212 -18.04 -15.66 -7.64
N ASP A 213 -19.33 -15.77 -7.35
CA ASP A 213 -20.32 -14.81 -7.84
C ASP A 213 -20.22 -13.47 -7.08
N GLU A 214 -19.91 -13.51 -5.79
CA GLU A 214 -19.61 -12.34 -4.97
C GLU A 214 -18.34 -11.65 -5.48
N MET A 215 -17.27 -12.41 -5.78
CA MET A 215 -16.03 -11.85 -6.31
C MET A 215 -16.24 -11.16 -7.66
N ARG A 216 -17.01 -11.79 -8.56
CA ARG A 216 -17.42 -11.19 -9.82
C ARG A 216 -18.21 -9.89 -9.61
N SER A 217 -19.14 -9.88 -8.64
CA SER A 217 -19.94 -8.71 -8.30
C SER A 217 -19.09 -7.58 -7.72
N VAL A 218 -18.12 -7.90 -6.86
CA VAL A 218 -17.13 -6.95 -6.34
C VAL A 218 -16.33 -6.32 -7.48
N LEU A 219 -15.78 -7.11 -8.40
CA LEU A 219 -15.03 -6.58 -9.53
C LEU A 219 -15.87 -5.64 -10.40
N ASN A 220 -17.12 -6.02 -10.72
CA ASN A 220 -18.01 -5.17 -11.51
C ASN A 220 -18.31 -3.82 -10.84
N TRP A 221 -18.32 -3.79 -9.51
CA TRP A 221 -18.62 -2.60 -8.74
C TRP A 221 -17.39 -1.71 -8.54
N LEU A 222 -16.17 -2.28 -8.41
CA LEU A 222 -14.95 -1.52 -8.16
C LEU A 222 -14.68 -0.50 -9.28
N ASP A 223 -14.48 0.75 -8.85
CA ASP A 223 -14.20 1.91 -9.72
C ASP A 223 -13.04 2.72 -9.14
N PRO A 224 -11.89 2.82 -9.83
CA PRO A 224 -10.74 3.60 -9.36
C PRO A 224 -11.07 5.05 -9.04
N SER A 225 -12.03 5.65 -9.76
CA SER A 225 -12.46 7.04 -9.53
C SER A 225 -13.17 7.25 -8.18
N ALA A 226 -13.64 6.15 -7.58
CA ALA A 226 -14.28 6.13 -6.26
C ALA A 226 -13.29 5.91 -5.11
N SER A 227 -11.98 5.86 -5.39
CA SER A 227 -10.91 5.60 -4.41
C SER A 227 -11.22 4.38 -3.52
N PRO A 228 -11.40 3.18 -4.10
CA PRO A 228 -11.84 2.00 -3.38
C PRO A 228 -10.80 1.57 -2.33
N GLN A 229 -11.29 1.15 -1.15
CA GLN A 229 -10.46 0.67 -0.04
C GLN A 229 -11.01 -0.63 0.53
N ILE A 230 -10.12 -1.40 1.15
CA ILE A 230 -10.46 -2.57 1.97
C ILE A 230 -9.89 -2.40 3.37
N THR A 231 -10.72 -2.59 4.39
CA THR A 231 -10.30 -2.59 5.80
C THR A 231 -10.46 -4.00 6.35
N ILE A 232 -9.37 -4.54 6.87
CA ILE A 232 -9.32 -5.91 7.42
C ILE A 232 -8.97 -5.82 8.90
N GLY A 233 -9.73 -6.52 9.76
CA GLY A 233 -9.47 -6.47 11.19
C GLY A 233 -10.29 -7.46 12.01
N ILE A 234 -10.08 -7.40 13.34
CA ILE A 234 -10.78 -8.24 14.32
C ILE A 234 -12.09 -7.54 14.71
N GLY A 235 -13.16 -8.31 14.89
CA GLY A 235 -14.51 -7.82 15.16
C GLY A 235 -15.16 -7.25 13.91
N THR A 236 -15.81 -6.10 14.03
CA THR A 236 -16.37 -5.33 12.91
C THR A 236 -15.54 -4.06 12.75
N PRO A 237 -14.54 -4.06 11.86
CA PRO A 237 -13.74 -2.87 11.61
C PRO A 237 -14.65 -1.70 11.17
N SER A 238 -14.32 -0.50 11.63
CA SER A 238 -15.03 0.70 11.21
C SER A 238 -14.75 0.98 9.74
N LEU A 239 -15.75 1.48 9.03
CA LEU A 239 -15.54 2.11 7.73
C LEU A 239 -14.51 3.25 7.91
N ALA A 240 -13.64 3.45 6.91
CA ALA A 240 -12.67 4.53 6.97
C ALA A 240 -13.37 5.83 7.38
N PRO A 241 -12.84 6.59 8.35
CA PRO A 241 -13.47 7.84 8.79
C PRO A 241 -13.62 8.76 7.58
N SER A 242 -14.80 9.35 7.44
CA SER A 242 -14.96 10.52 6.58
C SER A 242 -13.98 11.55 7.12
N GLY A 243 -12.92 11.87 6.37
CA GLY A 243 -11.90 12.79 6.81
C GLY A 243 -12.54 14.08 7.36
N SER A 244 -12.15 14.43 8.55
CA SER A 244 -12.47 15.71 9.20
C SER A 244 -11.75 16.87 8.53
#